data_e70310de2c72e99d5a1eb0d964a23a89
#
_entry.id   e70310de2c72e99d5a1eb0d964a23a89
#
_cell.length_a   1.000
_cell.length_b   1.000
_cell.length_c   1.000
_cell.angle_alpha   90.00
_cell.angle_beta   90.00
_cell.angle_gamma   90.00
#
_symmetry.space_group_name_H-M   'P 1'
#
loop_
_entity.id
_entity.type
_entity.pdbx_description
1 polymer ?
#
loop_
_entity_poly.entity_id
_entity_poly.type
_entity_poly.pdbx_seq_one_letter_code
_entity_poly.pdbx_strand_id
1 'polypeptide(L)'
;MSEINKEENNKENKDILDKEQIEAVDALGKEPKEEIKEKTIEEKLKESEEKLLRSLAEIENQRRRFEKEIKDAFEFGSFNFAKESLAILDNLQRAKGAIKNDDKLKHNKDLDKFLENINIIEKDLISIFEKNRIKNIDFKNKKFDPNFHQAMSEIEDEKAETGTILQEIQPGYKLGERLLRPALVAVAKNKSTKNEQKDEKKSEK
;
A
#
# COMPACT_ATOMS: atom_id res chain seq x y z
N MET A 1 -0.64 77.93 -31.24
CA MET A 1 -1.30 78.00 -29.94
C MET A 1 -1.68 76.61 -29.42
N SER A 2 -0.94 75.52 -29.75
CA SER A 2 -1.29 74.15 -29.29
C SER A 2 -0.17 73.38 -28.52
N GLU A 3 0.97 74.03 -28.33
CA GLU A 3 2.12 73.38 -27.64
C GLU A 3 2.30 73.86 -26.19
N ILE A 4 1.86 75.07 -25.89
CA ILE A 4 2.00 75.68 -24.53
C ILE A 4 1.03 75.03 -23.51
N ASN A 5 -0.16 74.60 -23.96
CA ASN A 5 -1.14 73.92 -23.07
C ASN A 5 -0.81 72.47 -22.71
N LYS A 6 0.18 71.82 -23.36
CA LYS A 6 0.60 70.48 -23.03
C LYS A 6 1.70 70.42 -21.97
N GLU A 7 2.52 71.48 -21.85
CA GLU A 7 3.59 71.52 -20.85
C GLU A 7 3.09 71.93 -19.48
N GLU A 8 2.07 72.82 -19.40
CA GLU A 8 1.46 73.19 -18.13
C GLU A 8 0.66 72.05 -17.51
N ASN A 9 -0.12 71.29 -18.30
CA ASN A 9 -0.86 70.13 -17.82
C ASN A 9 0.06 68.97 -17.38
N ASN A 10 1.28 68.89 -17.89
CA ASN A 10 2.23 67.83 -17.50
C ASN A 10 3.00 68.20 -16.21
N LYS A 11 3.09 69.50 -15.85
CA LYS A 11 3.70 69.95 -14.59
C LYS A 11 2.72 69.81 -13.41
N GLU A 12 1.45 70.18 -13.60
CA GLU A 12 0.43 70.04 -12.57
C GLU A 12 0.17 68.56 -12.22
N ASN A 13 0.14 67.61 -13.20
CA ASN A 13 0.02 66.22 -12.96
C ASN A 13 1.25 65.57 -12.29
N LYS A 14 2.43 66.16 -12.45
CA LYS A 14 3.64 65.66 -11.80
C LYS A 14 3.71 66.09 -10.34
N ASP A 15 3.29 67.34 -10.05
CA ASP A 15 3.24 67.87 -8.67
C ASP A 15 2.12 67.22 -7.83
N ILE A 16 1.04 66.72 -8.45
CA ILE A 16 -0.03 65.96 -7.78
C ILE A 16 0.42 64.56 -7.44
N LEU A 17 1.13 63.87 -8.39
CA LEU A 17 1.66 62.52 -8.19
C LEU A 17 2.76 62.50 -7.14
N ASP A 18 3.63 63.53 -7.07
CA ASP A 18 4.67 63.60 -6.04
C ASP A 18 4.10 63.88 -4.64
N LYS A 19 2.98 64.64 -4.54
CA LYS A 19 2.31 64.88 -3.25
C LYS A 19 1.56 63.66 -2.74
N GLU A 20 0.86 62.92 -3.60
CA GLU A 20 0.20 61.67 -3.21
C GLU A 20 1.20 60.56 -2.83
N GLN A 21 2.39 60.53 -3.44
CA GLN A 21 3.45 59.57 -3.06
C GLN A 21 4.11 59.96 -1.72
N ILE A 22 4.22 61.25 -1.38
CA ILE A 22 4.78 61.69 -0.12
C ILE A 22 3.79 61.45 1.03
N GLU A 23 2.49 61.65 0.82
CA GLU A 23 1.47 61.33 1.85
C GLU A 23 1.30 59.81 2.03
N ALA A 24 1.47 58.99 0.97
CA ALA A 24 1.43 57.54 1.07
C ALA A 24 2.66 56.93 1.80
N VAL A 25 3.81 57.59 1.71
CA VAL A 25 5.03 57.16 2.42
C VAL A 25 4.99 57.56 3.89
N ASP A 26 4.33 58.70 4.25
CA ASP A 26 4.19 59.12 5.65
C ASP A 26 3.09 58.32 6.39
N ALA A 27 2.09 57.81 5.69
CA ALA A 27 1.07 56.91 6.23
C ALA A 27 1.55 55.48 6.48
N LEU A 28 2.60 55.02 5.78
CA LEU A 28 3.24 53.71 5.98
C LEU A 28 4.32 53.71 7.07
N GLY A 29 4.66 54.88 7.61
CA GLY A 29 5.74 55.06 8.59
C GLY A 29 5.36 54.84 10.06
N LYS A 30 4.14 54.34 10.34
CA LYS A 30 3.70 54.03 11.73
C LYS A 30 3.39 52.56 11.93
N GLU A 31 4.26 51.68 11.44
CA GLU A 31 4.36 50.39 12.10
C GLU A 31 5.04 50.58 13.48
N PRO A 32 4.52 49.93 14.53
CA PRO A 32 5.20 49.98 15.82
C PRO A 32 6.61 49.42 15.60
N LYS A 33 7.62 50.26 15.80
CA LYS A 33 8.99 49.81 15.94
C LYS A 33 9.00 48.87 17.13
N GLU A 34 8.80 47.56 16.87
CA GLU A 34 9.26 46.54 17.80
C GLU A 34 10.75 46.84 18.01
N GLU A 35 11.12 47.25 19.23
CA GLU A 35 12.50 47.34 19.64
C GLU A 35 13.12 45.95 19.41
N ILE A 36 13.78 45.80 18.28
CA ILE A 36 14.63 44.65 18.02
C ILE A 36 15.77 44.80 19.03
N LYS A 37 15.57 44.23 20.23
CA LYS A 37 16.64 44.07 21.19
C LYS A 37 17.71 43.29 20.49
N GLU A 38 18.83 43.91 20.14
CA GLU A 38 19.97 43.24 19.58
C GLU A 38 20.38 42.14 20.57
N LYS A 39 20.10 40.88 20.20
CA LYS A 39 20.52 39.72 20.98
C LYS A 39 22.03 39.80 21.21
N THR A 40 22.46 39.56 22.42
CA THR A 40 23.89 39.53 22.76
C THR A 40 24.58 38.44 21.94
N ILE A 41 25.89 38.57 21.75
CA ILE A 41 26.69 37.58 21.00
C ILE A 41 26.53 36.19 21.61
N GLU A 42 26.44 36.09 22.94
CA GLU A 42 26.23 34.84 23.67
C GLU A 42 24.86 34.23 23.40
N GLU A 43 23.81 35.04 23.30
CA GLU A 43 22.45 34.56 22.93
C GLU A 43 22.42 34.03 21.47
N LYS A 44 23.08 34.70 20.54
CA LYS A 44 23.19 34.27 19.15
C LYS A 44 23.98 32.97 19.03
N LEU A 45 25.07 32.82 19.83
CA LEU A 45 25.86 31.60 19.89
C LEU A 45 25.01 30.43 20.38
N LYS A 46 24.31 30.62 21.50
CA LYS A 46 23.45 29.60 22.11
C LYS A 46 22.32 29.16 21.15
N GLU A 47 21.67 30.12 20.49
CA GLU A 47 20.64 29.83 19.50
C GLU A 47 21.19 29.05 18.30
N SER A 48 22.43 29.35 17.88
CA SER A 48 23.11 28.63 16.81
C SER A 48 23.46 27.20 17.24
N GLU A 49 23.94 27.02 18.47
CA GLU A 49 24.23 25.68 19.04
C GLU A 49 22.94 24.84 19.16
N GLU A 50 21.85 25.43 19.64
CA GLU A 50 20.55 24.75 19.72
C GLU A 50 20.03 24.32 18.33
N LYS A 51 20.17 25.22 17.33
CA LYS A 51 19.80 24.90 15.94
C LYS A 51 20.67 23.76 15.38
N LEU A 52 21.97 23.78 15.65
CA LEU A 52 22.90 22.76 15.23
C LEU A 52 22.57 21.41 15.88
N LEU A 53 22.32 21.36 17.17
CA LEU A 53 21.91 20.16 17.89
C LEU A 53 20.59 19.59 17.35
N ARG A 54 19.60 20.47 17.11
CA ARG A 54 18.32 20.05 16.49
C ARG A 54 18.54 19.47 15.09
N SER A 55 19.35 20.15 14.28
CA SER A 55 19.67 19.70 12.93
C SER A 55 20.40 18.34 12.93
N LEU A 56 21.35 18.13 13.85
CA LEU A 56 22.00 16.85 14.02
C LEU A 56 21.05 15.72 14.43
N ALA A 57 20.12 16.03 15.35
CA ALA A 57 19.08 15.07 15.75
C ALA A 57 18.13 14.73 14.58
N GLU A 58 17.76 15.72 13.77
CA GLU A 58 16.94 15.52 12.58
C GLU A 58 17.66 14.67 11.53
N ILE A 59 18.96 14.93 11.28
CA ILE A 59 19.79 14.14 10.36
C ILE A 59 19.86 12.68 10.82
N GLU A 60 20.10 12.42 12.11
CA GLU A 60 20.16 11.07 12.64
C GLU A 60 18.81 10.34 12.52
N ASN A 61 17.69 11.04 12.79
CA ASN A 61 16.36 10.49 12.61
C ASN A 61 16.07 10.18 11.13
N GLN A 62 16.44 11.08 10.21
CA GLN A 62 16.29 10.86 8.78
C GLN A 62 17.16 9.69 8.30
N ARG A 63 18.39 9.59 8.79
CA ARG A 63 19.29 8.47 8.47
C ARG A 63 18.68 7.14 8.85
N ARG A 64 18.18 6.99 10.08
CA ARG A 64 17.52 5.77 10.56
C ARG A 64 16.27 5.43 9.71
N ARG A 65 15.52 6.46 9.34
CA ARG A 65 14.35 6.28 8.48
C ARG A 65 14.75 5.80 7.09
N PHE A 66 15.76 6.41 6.47
CA PHE A 66 16.25 5.99 5.15
C PHE A 66 16.87 4.58 5.16
N GLU A 67 17.60 4.22 6.20
CA GLU A 67 18.12 2.87 6.34
C GLU A 67 17.00 1.83 6.36
N LYS A 68 15.90 2.13 7.05
CA LYS A 68 14.70 1.28 7.05
C LYS A 68 14.02 1.25 5.68
N GLU A 69 13.81 2.41 5.06
CA GLU A 69 13.19 2.52 3.73
C GLU A 69 13.99 1.75 2.66
N ILE A 70 15.33 1.86 2.68
CA ILE A 70 16.20 1.12 1.78
C ILE A 70 16.08 -0.39 2.01
N LYS A 71 16.07 -0.82 3.27
CA LYS A 71 15.89 -2.22 3.61
C LYS A 71 14.53 -2.74 3.13
N ASP A 72 13.47 -1.99 3.39
CA ASP A 72 12.11 -2.34 2.96
C ASP A 72 12.00 -2.34 1.42
N ALA A 73 12.61 -1.37 0.74
CA ALA A 73 12.66 -1.33 -0.72
C ALA A 73 13.42 -2.52 -1.31
N PHE A 74 14.52 -2.94 -0.71
CA PHE A 74 15.27 -4.11 -1.14
C PHE A 74 14.50 -5.41 -0.87
N GLU A 75 13.82 -5.51 0.28
CA GLU A 75 13.09 -6.71 0.66
C GLU A 75 11.78 -6.86 -0.13
N PHE A 76 11.08 -5.76 -0.40
CA PHE A 76 9.75 -5.77 -1.04
C PHE A 76 9.69 -5.13 -2.43
N GLY A 77 10.83 -4.73 -3.00
CA GLY A 77 10.87 -4.09 -4.33
C GLY A 77 10.31 -4.97 -5.46
N SER A 78 10.39 -6.29 -5.31
CA SER A 78 9.83 -7.25 -6.25
C SER A 78 8.34 -7.59 -6.00
N PHE A 79 7.67 -6.93 -5.05
CA PHE A 79 6.32 -7.30 -4.61
C PHE A 79 5.30 -7.35 -5.76
N ASN A 80 5.26 -6.33 -6.61
CA ASN A 80 4.32 -6.28 -7.73
C ASN A 80 4.63 -7.34 -8.78
N PHE A 81 5.90 -7.52 -9.12
CA PHE A 81 6.34 -8.58 -10.02
C PHE A 81 6.00 -9.98 -9.47
N ALA A 82 6.26 -10.22 -8.19
CA ALA A 82 5.92 -11.47 -7.53
C ALA A 82 4.42 -11.74 -7.58
N LYS A 83 3.59 -10.72 -7.29
CA LYS A 83 2.13 -10.84 -7.33
C LYS A 83 1.61 -11.19 -8.73
N GLU A 84 2.13 -10.54 -9.76
CA GLU A 84 1.75 -10.82 -11.15
C GLU A 84 2.25 -12.19 -11.62
N SER A 85 3.43 -12.59 -11.19
CA SER A 85 4.01 -13.91 -11.52
C SER A 85 3.19 -15.09 -10.99
N LEU A 86 2.41 -14.90 -9.91
CA LEU A 86 1.49 -15.92 -9.41
C LEU A 86 0.43 -16.32 -10.45
N ALA A 87 0.06 -15.40 -11.35
CA ALA A 87 -0.89 -15.71 -12.43
C ALA A 87 -0.36 -16.79 -13.39
N ILE A 88 0.96 -16.86 -13.57
CA ILE A 88 1.58 -17.92 -14.41
C ILE A 88 1.39 -19.29 -13.77
N LEU A 89 1.62 -19.39 -12.45
CA LEU A 89 1.41 -20.62 -11.70
C LEU A 89 -0.06 -21.05 -11.72
N ASP A 90 -0.99 -20.12 -11.49
CA ASP A 90 -2.43 -20.39 -11.53
C ASP A 90 -2.88 -20.87 -12.92
N ASN A 91 -2.36 -20.23 -13.99
CA ASN A 91 -2.65 -20.63 -15.35
C ASN A 91 -2.11 -22.04 -15.68
N LEU A 92 -0.92 -22.35 -15.17
CA LEU A 92 -0.32 -23.67 -15.34
C LEU A 92 -1.15 -24.75 -14.63
N GLN A 93 -1.58 -24.50 -13.40
CA GLN A 93 -2.44 -25.42 -12.64
C GLN A 93 -3.80 -25.59 -13.30
N ARG A 94 -4.40 -24.50 -13.78
CA ARG A 94 -5.68 -24.54 -14.52
C ARG A 94 -5.56 -25.31 -15.82
N ALA A 95 -4.50 -25.09 -16.61
CA ALA A 95 -4.24 -25.81 -17.84
C ALA A 95 -4.06 -27.33 -17.59
N LYS A 96 -3.29 -27.69 -16.56
CA LYS A 96 -3.11 -29.08 -16.10
C LYS A 96 -4.45 -29.72 -15.71
N GLY A 97 -5.30 -29.02 -14.97
CA GLY A 97 -6.63 -29.48 -14.59
C GLY A 97 -7.54 -29.66 -15.79
N ALA A 98 -7.56 -28.73 -16.75
CA ALA A 98 -8.34 -28.81 -17.97
C ALA A 98 -7.93 -29.99 -18.84
N ILE A 99 -6.62 -30.18 -19.04
CA ILE A 99 -6.07 -31.30 -19.83
C ILE A 99 -6.41 -32.64 -19.17
N LYS A 100 -6.27 -32.77 -17.86
CA LYS A 100 -6.57 -33.97 -17.10
C LYS A 100 -8.05 -34.38 -17.20
N ASN A 101 -8.94 -33.40 -17.29
CA ASN A 101 -10.39 -33.61 -17.33
C ASN A 101 -10.97 -33.68 -18.75
N ASP A 102 -10.12 -33.52 -19.80
CA ASP A 102 -10.58 -33.62 -21.18
C ASP A 102 -10.72 -35.09 -21.58
N ASP A 103 -11.98 -35.53 -21.86
CA ASP A 103 -12.30 -36.90 -22.24
C ASP A 103 -11.63 -37.35 -23.55
N LYS A 104 -11.34 -36.40 -24.46
CA LYS A 104 -10.67 -36.72 -25.73
C LYS A 104 -9.19 -37.05 -25.54
N LEU A 105 -8.57 -36.55 -24.49
CA LEU A 105 -7.15 -36.74 -24.21
C LEU A 105 -6.90 -37.90 -23.27
N LYS A 106 -7.88 -38.38 -22.50
CA LYS A 106 -7.75 -39.48 -21.52
C LYS A 106 -7.20 -40.79 -22.11
N HIS A 107 -7.37 -41.03 -23.41
CA HIS A 107 -6.90 -42.24 -24.08
C HIS A 107 -5.55 -42.07 -24.79
N ASN A 108 -4.91 -40.93 -24.67
CA ASN A 108 -3.61 -40.67 -25.28
C ASN A 108 -2.48 -41.22 -24.39
N LYS A 109 -1.70 -42.17 -24.89
CA LYS A 109 -0.58 -42.78 -24.16
C LYS A 109 0.53 -41.77 -23.76
N ASP A 110 0.64 -40.65 -24.44
CA ASP A 110 1.65 -39.63 -24.17
C ASP A 110 1.16 -38.53 -23.19
N LEU A 111 -0.11 -38.59 -22.79
CA LEU A 111 -0.69 -37.63 -21.86
C LEU A 111 0.02 -37.65 -20.50
N ASP A 112 0.30 -38.83 -19.97
CA ASP A 112 0.94 -38.97 -18.66
C ASP A 112 2.35 -38.35 -18.66
N LYS A 113 3.13 -38.59 -19.72
CA LYS A 113 4.45 -37.97 -19.87
C LYS A 113 4.37 -36.45 -20.02
N PHE A 114 3.37 -35.98 -20.74
CA PHE A 114 3.15 -34.53 -20.88
C PHE A 114 2.79 -33.89 -19.54
N LEU A 115 1.88 -34.49 -18.78
CA LEU A 115 1.51 -34.04 -17.44
C LEU A 115 2.69 -34.08 -16.45
N GLU A 116 3.58 -35.11 -16.60
CA GLU A 116 4.80 -35.18 -15.80
C GLU A 116 5.75 -34.04 -16.10
N ASN A 117 5.95 -33.69 -17.38
CA ASN A 117 6.75 -32.51 -17.75
C ASN A 117 6.15 -31.21 -17.21
N ILE A 118 4.83 -31.04 -17.25
CA ILE A 118 4.16 -29.88 -16.62
C ILE A 118 4.40 -29.85 -15.10
N ASN A 119 4.37 -31.02 -14.44
CA ASN A 119 4.66 -31.12 -13.01
C ASN A 119 6.11 -30.71 -12.67
N ILE A 120 7.06 -31.03 -13.54
CA ILE A 120 8.45 -30.58 -13.36
C ILE A 120 8.54 -29.07 -13.45
N ILE A 121 7.93 -28.46 -14.47
CA ILE A 121 7.89 -27.00 -14.63
C ILE A 121 7.24 -26.30 -13.41
N GLU A 122 6.13 -26.86 -12.90
CA GLU A 122 5.44 -26.36 -11.72
C GLU A 122 6.36 -26.40 -10.48
N LYS A 123 7.06 -27.52 -10.25
CA LYS A 123 8.00 -27.66 -9.14
C LYS A 123 9.18 -26.70 -9.25
N ASP A 124 9.73 -26.52 -10.44
CA ASP A 124 10.82 -25.59 -10.68
C ASP A 124 10.39 -24.14 -10.40
N LEU A 125 9.18 -23.75 -10.84
CA LEU A 125 8.63 -22.44 -10.59
C LEU A 125 8.41 -22.19 -9.08
N ILE A 126 7.86 -23.19 -8.36
CA ILE A 126 7.71 -23.12 -6.89
C ILE A 126 9.08 -22.99 -6.22
N SER A 127 10.08 -23.75 -6.66
CA SER A 127 11.45 -23.64 -6.11
C SER A 127 12.05 -22.25 -6.34
N ILE A 128 11.82 -21.64 -7.51
CA ILE A 128 12.24 -20.27 -7.79
C ILE A 128 11.54 -19.29 -6.85
N PHE A 129 10.25 -19.46 -6.62
CA PHE A 129 9.49 -18.62 -5.68
C PHE A 129 10.03 -18.73 -4.25
N GLU A 130 10.30 -19.94 -3.77
CA GLU A 130 10.87 -20.17 -2.43
C GLU A 130 12.25 -19.51 -2.25
N LYS A 131 13.13 -19.61 -3.27
CA LYS A 131 14.43 -18.92 -3.28
C LYS A 131 14.29 -17.41 -3.20
N ASN A 132 13.21 -16.85 -3.74
CA ASN A 132 12.88 -15.43 -3.69
C ASN A 132 11.99 -15.05 -2.49
N ARG A 133 11.94 -15.89 -1.45
CA ARG A 133 11.16 -15.69 -0.22
C ARG A 133 9.63 -15.64 -0.43
N ILE A 134 9.14 -16.10 -1.58
CA ILE A 134 7.72 -16.25 -1.84
C ILE A 134 7.32 -17.64 -1.33
N LYS A 135 6.48 -17.68 -0.31
CA LYS A 135 6.04 -18.95 0.31
C LYS A 135 4.53 -19.10 0.23
N ASN A 136 4.10 -20.33 -0.01
CA ASN A 136 2.69 -20.69 0.08
C ASN A 136 2.21 -20.59 1.53
N ILE A 137 0.95 -20.19 1.71
CA ILE A 137 0.25 -20.16 3.00
C ILE A 137 -0.36 -21.54 3.19
N ASP A 138 0.14 -22.28 4.19
CA ASP A 138 -0.37 -23.61 4.51
C ASP A 138 -1.76 -23.51 5.15
N PHE A 139 -2.74 -24.18 4.56
CA PHE A 139 -4.15 -24.15 4.97
C PHE A 139 -4.62 -25.45 5.64
N LYS A 140 -3.86 -26.54 5.53
CA LYS A 140 -4.30 -27.88 5.96
C LYS A 140 -4.66 -27.91 7.46
N ASN A 141 -5.89 -28.28 7.75
CA ASN A 141 -6.45 -28.42 9.12
C ASN A 141 -6.37 -27.15 9.99
N LYS A 142 -6.36 -25.97 9.34
CA LYS A 142 -6.34 -24.70 10.06
C LYS A 142 -7.73 -24.08 10.11
N LYS A 143 -7.97 -23.35 11.20
CA LYS A 143 -9.14 -22.47 11.30
C LYS A 143 -8.95 -21.29 10.34
N PHE A 144 -10.04 -20.77 9.83
CA PHE A 144 -10.06 -19.60 8.99
C PHE A 144 -9.45 -18.40 9.74
N ASP A 145 -8.49 -17.73 9.10
CA ASP A 145 -7.86 -16.50 9.57
C ASP A 145 -8.06 -15.41 8.51
N PRO A 146 -8.82 -14.33 8.80
CA PRO A 146 -9.07 -13.25 7.85
C PRO A 146 -7.82 -12.54 7.34
N ASN A 147 -6.69 -12.61 8.07
CA ASN A 147 -5.44 -11.99 7.66
C ASN A 147 -4.77 -12.72 6.49
N PHE A 148 -5.01 -14.03 6.34
CA PHE A 148 -4.34 -14.89 5.36
C PHE A 148 -5.30 -15.58 4.40
N HIS A 149 -6.57 -15.71 4.77
CA HIS A 149 -7.56 -16.48 4.03
C HIS A 149 -8.74 -15.61 3.62
N GLN A 150 -9.30 -15.90 2.46
CA GLN A 150 -10.56 -15.31 1.98
C GLN A 150 -11.55 -16.44 1.72
N ALA A 151 -12.64 -16.48 2.49
CA ALA A 151 -13.70 -17.45 2.28
C ALA A 151 -14.50 -17.10 1.03
N MET A 152 -14.56 -18.05 0.09
CA MET A 152 -15.33 -17.91 -1.17
C MET A 152 -16.64 -18.69 -1.12
N SER A 153 -16.66 -19.80 -0.39
CA SER A 153 -17.86 -20.64 -0.24
C SER A 153 -17.91 -21.30 1.13
N GLU A 154 -19.13 -21.62 1.55
CA GLU A 154 -19.39 -22.41 2.74
C GLU A 154 -19.86 -23.80 2.29
N ILE A 155 -19.26 -24.85 2.83
CA ILE A 155 -19.64 -26.24 2.57
C ILE A 155 -20.23 -26.81 3.87
N GLU A 156 -21.41 -27.39 3.76
CA GLU A 156 -22.02 -28.08 4.91
C GLU A 156 -21.26 -29.38 5.19
N ASP A 157 -20.61 -29.49 6.34
CA ASP A 157 -19.93 -30.67 6.83
C ASP A 157 -20.30 -30.92 8.31
N GLU A 158 -20.82 -32.10 8.59
CA GLU A 158 -21.24 -32.47 9.97
C GLU A 158 -20.07 -32.86 10.86
N LYS A 159 -18.91 -33.16 10.28
CA LYS A 159 -17.72 -33.63 10.99
C LYS A 159 -16.73 -32.53 11.32
N ALA A 160 -16.80 -31.41 10.60
CA ALA A 160 -15.86 -30.30 10.78
C ALA A 160 -16.45 -29.19 11.65
N GLU A 161 -15.63 -28.61 12.51
CA GLU A 161 -16.04 -27.42 13.27
C GLU A 161 -16.30 -26.25 12.31
N THR A 162 -17.31 -25.43 12.61
CA THR A 162 -17.62 -24.21 11.84
C THR A 162 -16.39 -23.32 11.75
N GLY A 163 -16.07 -22.86 10.54
CA GLY A 163 -14.89 -22.03 10.26
C GLY A 163 -13.60 -22.81 10.05
N THR A 164 -13.65 -24.14 9.96
CA THR A 164 -12.50 -24.96 9.53
C THR A 164 -12.39 -24.91 8.01
N ILE A 165 -11.18 -24.78 7.48
CA ILE A 165 -10.92 -24.80 6.04
C ILE A 165 -11.01 -26.24 5.54
N LEU A 166 -11.96 -26.50 4.65
CA LEU A 166 -12.18 -27.82 4.06
C LEU A 166 -11.40 -27.98 2.74
N GLN A 167 -11.38 -26.94 1.94
CA GLN A 167 -10.76 -26.99 0.62
C GLN A 167 -10.11 -25.65 0.28
N GLU A 168 -8.94 -25.71 -0.34
CA GLU A 168 -8.31 -24.57 -1.00
C GLU A 168 -8.77 -24.52 -2.47
N ILE A 169 -9.32 -23.39 -2.87
CA ILE A 169 -9.75 -23.12 -4.23
C ILE A 169 -8.59 -22.50 -5.02
N GLN A 170 -7.85 -21.60 -4.38
CA GLN A 170 -6.70 -20.94 -4.95
C GLN A 170 -5.64 -20.72 -3.88
N PRO A 171 -4.38 -21.12 -4.12
CA PRO A 171 -3.33 -21.00 -3.11
C PRO A 171 -2.98 -19.56 -2.82
N GLY A 172 -2.80 -19.26 -1.52
CA GLY A 172 -2.32 -17.98 -1.02
C GLY A 172 -0.80 -17.95 -0.96
N TYR A 173 -0.22 -16.76 -1.09
CA TYR A 173 1.23 -16.56 -1.06
C TYR A 173 1.63 -15.33 -0.28
N LYS A 174 2.81 -15.40 0.37
CA LYS A 174 3.46 -14.28 1.06
C LYS A 174 4.89 -14.09 0.58
N LEU A 175 5.35 -12.83 0.56
CA LEU A 175 6.74 -12.45 0.33
C LEU A 175 7.36 -12.03 1.67
N GLY A 176 8.22 -12.87 2.22
CA GLY A 176 8.68 -12.69 3.59
C GLY A 176 7.51 -12.65 4.57
N GLU A 177 7.32 -11.51 5.25
CA GLU A 177 6.19 -11.30 6.18
C GLU A 177 4.96 -10.63 5.52
N ARG A 178 5.10 -10.13 4.30
CA ARG A 178 4.04 -9.39 3.61
C ARG A 178 3.16 -10.30 2.77
N LEU A 179 1.85 -10.18 2.94
CA LEU A 179 0.87 -10.91 2.15
C LEU A 179 0.88 -10.43 0.69
N LEU A 180 1.11 -11.34 -0.27
CA LEU A 180 0.97 -11.10 -1.71
C LEU A 180 -0.49 -11.28 -2.15
N ARG A 181 -1.08 -12.40 -1.73
CA ARG A 181 -2.45 -12.79 -2.06
C ARG A 181 -2.99 -13.72 -0.99
N PRO A 182 -4.21 -13.51 -0.47
CA PRO A 182 -4.85 -14.45 0.45
C PRO A 182 -5.15 -15.77 -0.26
N ALA A 183 -5.19 -16.86 0.51
CA ALA A 183 -5.69 -18.13 0.01
C ALA A 183 -7.23 -18.05 -0.12
N LEU A 184 -7.77 -18.41 -1.29
CA LEU A 184 -9.19 -18.57 -1.46
C LEU A 184 -9.61 -19.95 -0.99
N VAL A 185 -10.50 -20.00 0.00
CA VAL A 185 -10.85 -21.24 0.68
C VAL A 185 -12.36 -21.45 0.78
N ALA A 186 -12.75 -22.72 0.86
CA ALA A 186 -14.07 -23.13 1.28
C ALA A 186 -14.04 -23.53 2.76
N VAL A 187 -14.94 -22.96 3.56
CA VAL A 187 -15.01 -23.17 5.00
C VAL A 187 -16.20 -24.05 5.39
N ALA A 188 -16.04 -24.80 6.46
CA ALA A 188 -17.10 -25.64 7.02
C ALA A 188 -18.19 -24.76 7.65
N LYS A 189 -19.46 -25.11 7.35
CA LYS A 189 -20.64 -24.62 8.04
C LYS A 189 -21.36 -25.78 8.70
N ASN A 190 -21.55 -25.73 10.01
CA ASN A 190 -22.30 -26.76 10.70
C ASN A 190 -23.82 -26.54 10.55
N LYS A 191 -24.56 -27.62 10.24
CA LYS A 191 -26.02 -27.59 10.11
C LYS A 191 -26.76 -27.17 11.40
N SER A 192 -26.13 -27.41 12.57
CA SER A 192 -26.75 -27.16 13.88
C SER A 192 -27.10 -25.68 14.12
N THR A 193 -26.38 -24.74 13.53
CA THR A 193 -26.62 -23.29 13.69
C THR A 193 -27.86 -22.77 12.94
N LYS A 194 -28.44 -23.55 12.03
CA LYS A 194 -29.69 -23.14 11.33
C LYS A 194 -30.95 -23.32 12.16
N ASN A 195 -30.92 -24.18 13.17
CA ASN A 195 -32.09 -24.44 14.00
C ASN A 195 -32.23 -23.40 15.14
N GLU A 196 -31.12 -22.92 15.70
CA GLU A 196 -31.16 -21.94 16.81
C GLU A 196 -31.67 -20.57 16.33
N GLN A 197 -31.33 -20.12 15.11
CA GLN A 197 -31.82 -18.85 14.56
C GLN A 197 -33.28 -18.88 14.05
N LYS A 198 -33.88 -20.08 13.88
CA LYS A 198 -35.31 -20.19 13.53
C LYS A 198 -36.19 -20.25 14.77
N ASP A 199 -35.68 -20.71 15.89
CA ASP A 199 -36.47 -20.82 17.13
C ASP A 199 -36.50 -19.49 17.89
N GLU A 200 -35.45 -18.65 17.82
CA GLU A 200 -35.46 -17.28 18.38
C GLU A 200 -36.44 -16.35 17.66
N LYS A 201 -36.64 -16.51 16.32
CA LYS A 201 -37.62 -15.71 15.57
C LYS A 201 -39.09 -16.19 15.73
N LYS A 202 -39.33 -17.33 16.35
CA LYS A 202 -40.67 -17.84 16.66
C LYS A 202 -41.14 -17.51 18.07
N SER A 203 -40.25 -17.10 18.95
CA SER A 203 -40.62 -16.74 20.35
C SER A 203 -40.89 -15.24 20.53
N GLU A 204 -40.76 -14.43 19.49
CA GLU A 204 -41.08 -12.99 19.48
C GLU A 204 -42.33 -12.61 18.62
N LYS A 205 -43.27 -13.55 18.43
CA LYS A 205 -44.55 -13.22 17.83
C LYS A 205 -45.73 -13.61 18.70
#